data_275f6e98ebe18c0beb57872577dd8076
#
_entry.id   275f6e98ebe18c0beb57872577dd8076
#
_cell.length_a   1.000
_cell.length_b   1.000
_cell.length_c   1.000
_cell.angle_alpha   90.00
_cell.angle_beta   90.00
_cell.angle_gamma   90.00
#
_symmetry.space_group_name_H-M   'P 1'
#
loop_
_entity.id
_entity.type
_entity.pdbx_description
1 polymer ?
#
loop_
_entity_poly.entity_id
_entity_poly.type
_entity_poly.pdbx_seq_one_letter_code
_entity_poly.pdbx_strand_id
1 'polypeptide(L)' 'MLHDHGMQIMNVELVGDAYAIAANYLRLSGAMPDTITPDERLVDIIVQLVHRGEFNKLRLANKAISMFEMAQSA' A
#
# COMPACT_ATOMS: atom_id res chain seq x y z
N MET A 1 -9.77 -12.72 22.27
CA MET A 1 -10.73 -11.67 22.32
C MET A 1 -11.02 -11.06 20.99
N LEU A 2 -12.13 -10.45 20.93
CA LEU A 2 -12.60 -9.89 19.68
C LEU A 2 -11.79 -8.73 19.17
N HIS A 3 -11.00 -8.13 20.02
CA HIS A 3 -10.19 -7.00 19.61
C HIS A 3 -9.29 -7.32 18.43
N ASP A 4 -8.71 -8.49 18.45
CA ASP A 4 -7.77 -8.85 17.40
C ASP A 4 -8.43 -8.84 16.04
N HIS A 5 -9.64 -9.32 15.99
CA HIS A 5 -10.36 -9.35 14.72
C HIS A 5 -10.66 -7.94 14.24
N GLY A 6 -11.03 -7.06 15.17
CA GLY A 6 -11.32 -5.70 14.80
C GLY A 6 -10.11 -5.01 14.21
N MET A 7 -8.93 -5.26 14.80
CA MET A 7 -7.72 -4.66 14.28
C MET A 7 -7.41 -5.12 12.88
N GLN A 8 -7.62 -6.39 12.61
CA GLN A 8 -7.36 -6.91 11.27
C GLN A 8 -8.28 -6.27 10.24
N ILE A 9 -9.54 -6.06 10.61
CA ILE A 9 -10.49 -5.42 9.71
C ILE A 9 -10.06 -4.00 9.42
N MET A 10 -9.61 -3.29 10.44
CA MET A 10 -9.13 -1.92 10.26
C MET A 10 -7.94 -1.86 9.32
N ASN A 11 -7.08 -2.86 9.42
CA ASN A 11 -5.93 -2.90 8.53
C ASN A 11 -6.32 -3.05 7.08
N VAL A 12 -7.41 -3.75 6.81
CA VAL A 12 -7.90 -3.89 5.45
C VAL A 12 -8.27 -2.53 4.86
N GLU A 13 -8.98 -1.71 5.63
CA GLU A 13 -9.33 -0.36 5.17
C GLU A 13 -8.08 0.49 4.95
N LEU A 14 -7.15 0.41 5.89
CA LEU A 14 -5.92 1.18 5.80
C LEU A 14 -5.13 0.79 4.55
N VAL A 15 -5.01 -0.50 4.31
CA VAL A 15 -4.30 -0.99 3.14
C VAL A 15 -4.98 -0.51 1.87
N GLY A 16 -6.30 -0.58 1.82
CA GLY A 16 -7.04 -0.12 0.64
C GLY A 16 -6.86 1.35 0.37
N ASP A 17 -6.92 2.17 1.43
CA ASP A 17 -6.75 3.61 1.27
C ASP A 17 -5.34 3.94 0.82
N ALA A 18 -4.34 3.32 1.45
CA ALA A 18 -2.96 3.57 1.08
C ALA A 18 -2.68 3.11 -0.33
N TYR A 19 -3.25 1.97 -0.71
CA TYR A 19 -3.10 1.48 -2.07
C TYR A 19 -3.66 2.48 -3.08
N ALA A 20 -4.84 3.00 -2.82
CA ALA A 20 -5.46 3.95 -3.75
C ALA A 20 -4.59 5.18 -3.94
N ILE A 21 -4.04 5.70 -2.86
CA ILE A 21 -3.18 6.88 -2.93
C ILE A 21 -1.91 6.57 -3.70
N ALA A 22 -1.25 5.48 -3.34
CA ALA A 22 0.02 5.12 -3.96
C ALA A 22 -0.15 4.77 -5.43
N ALA A 23 -1.18 3.99 -5.75
CA ALA A 23 -1.41 3.57 -7.12
C ALA A 23 -1.72 4.75 -8.02
N ASN A 24 -2.51 5.70 -7.51
CA ASN A 24 -2.82 6.88 -8.29
C ASN A 24 -1.55 7.65 -8.66
N TYR A 25 -0.67 7.83 -7.70
CA TYR A 25 0.59 8.51 -7.95
C TYR A 25 1.43 7.75 -8.98
N LEU A 26 1.54 6.43 -8.79
CA LEU A 26 2.40 5.62 -9.65
C LEU A 26 1.87 5.54 -11.07
N ARG A 27 0.56 5.52 -11.25
CA ARG A 27 -0.01 5.55 -12.59
C ARG A 27 0.24 6.88 -13.27
N LEU A 28 0.07 7.96 -12.54
CA LEU A 28 0.30 9.30 -13.11
C LEU A 28 1.74 9.51 -13.50
N SER A 29 2.66 8.92 -12.75
CA SER A 29 4.10 9.05 -13.04
C SER A 29 4.57 8.07 -14.10
N GLY A 30 3.72 7.13 -14.52
CA GLY A 30 4.09 6.14 -15.51
C GLY A 30 4.80 4.93 -14.95
N ALA A 31 4.92 4.81 -13.63
CA ALA A 31 5.60 3.68 -13.01
C ALA A 31 4.73 2.44 -12.94
N MET A 32 3.44 2.59 -13.12
CA MET A 32 2.50 1.49 -13.07
C MET A 32 1.53 1.59 -14.24
N PRO A 33 1.13 0.47 -14.84
CA PRO A 33 0.11 0.52 -15.88
C PRO A 33 -1.25 0.89 -15.29
N ASP A 34 -2.07 1.50 -16.13
CA ASP A 34 -3.41 1.91 -15.71
C ASP A 34 -4.36 0.75 -15.99
N THR A 35 -4.41 -0.18 -15.06
CA THR A 35 -5.26 -1.37 -15.18
C THR A 35 -6.22 -1.43 -14.01
N ILE A 36 -7.29 -2.22 -14.21
CA ILE A 36 -8.29 -2.41 -13.16
C ILE A 36 -7.74 -3.33 -12.07
N THR A 37 -6.93 -4.31 -12.46
CA THR A 37 -6.40 -5.29 -11.52
C THR A 37 -5.37 -4.66 -10.61
N PRO A 38 -5.49 -4.86 -9.29
CA PRO A 38 -4.49 -4.34 -8.38
C PRO A 38 -3.11 -4.95 -8.63
N ASP A 39 -2.08 -4.14 -8.43
CA ASP A 39 -0.71 -4.63 -8.53
C ASP A 39 -0.35 -5.32 -7.23
N GLU A 40 -0.12 -6.62 -7.31
CA GLU A 40 0.14 -7.42 -6.12
C GLU A 40 1.43 -7.03 -5.42
N ARG A 41 2.41 -6.57 -6.16
CA ARG A 41 3.67 -6.16 -5.56
C ARG A 41 3.47 -4.95 -4.66
N LEU A 42 2.66 -4.01 -5.11
CA LEU A 42 2.37 -2.83 -4.31
C LEU A 42 1.55 -3.21 -3.08
N VAL A 43 0.58 -4.11 -3.25
CA VAL A 43 -0.22 -4.58 -2.13
C VAL A 43 0.69 -5.23 -1.08
N ASP A 44 1.60 -6.10 -1.53
CA ASP A 44 2.52 -6.78 -0.61
C ASP A 44 3.37 -5.79 0.18
N ILE A 45 3.89 -4.77 -0.50
CA ILE A 45 4.70 -3.76 0.16
C ILE A 45 3.89 -3.07 1.26
N ILE A 46 2.67 -2.68 0.93
CA ILE A 46 1.83 -1.99 1.90
C ILE A 46 1.51 -2.88 3.09
N VAL A 47 1.16 -4.14 2.83
CA VAL A 47 0.85 -5.08 3.90
C VAL A 47 2.04 -5.25 4.83
N GLN A 48 3.25 -5.38 4.28
CA GLN A 48 4.44 -5.52 5.10
C GLN A 48 4.67 -4.29 5.97
N LEU A 49 4.44 -3.11 5.43
CA LEU A 49 4.62 -1.89 6.19
C LEU A 49 3.63 -1.81 7.34
N VAL A 50 2.39 -2.21 7.10
CA VAL A 50 1.38 -2.22 8.16
C VAL A 50 1.80 -3.21 9.25
N HIS A 51 2.33 -4.36 8.88
CA HIS A 51 2.80 -5.34 9.85
C HIS A 51 3.95 -4.81 10.69
N ARG A 52 4.69 -3.85 10.18
CA ARG A 52 5.78 -3.20 10.92
C ARG A 52 5.29 -2.06 11.80
N GLY A 53 3.98 -1.77 11.77
CA GLY A 53 3.41 -0.76 12.62
C GLY A 53 3.17 0.59 11.96
N GLU A 54 3.24 0.67 10.65
CA GLU A 54 2.98 1.91 9.95
C GLU A 54 1.49 2.06 9.74
N PHE A 55 0.85 2.93 10.53
CA PHE A 55 -0.60 3.07 10.49
C PHE A 55 -1.08 4.44 10.00
N ASN A 56 -0.16 5.33 9.66
CA ASN A 56 -0.54 6.62 9.09
C ASN A 56 -0.73 6.43 7.59
N LYS A 57 -1.93 6.72 7.11
CA LYS A 57 -2.30 6.45 5.73
C LYS A 57 -1.37 7.12 4.73
N LEU A 58 -1.08 8.39 4.93
CA LEU A 58 -0.25 9.14 3.99
C LEU A 58 1.20 8.69 4.04
N ARG A 59 1.69 8.45 5.24
CA ARG A 59 3.06 7.97 5.40
C ARG A 59 3.21 6.57 4.81
N LEU A 60 2.21 5.73 5.04
CA LEU A 60 2.20 4.39 4.50
C LEU A 60 2.26 4.41 2.98
N ALA A 61 1.44 5.26 2.37
CA ALA A 61 1.43 5.38 0.92
C ALA A 61 2.77 5.90 0.40
N ASN A 62 3.34 6.91 1.05
CA ASN A 62 4.61 7.47 0.61
C ASN A 62 5.74 6.46 0.69
N LYS A 63 5.79 5.70 1.77
CA LYS A 63 6.81 4.66 1.91
C LYS A 63 6.63 3.57 0.87
N ALA A 64 5.38 3.20 0.61
CA ALA A 64 5.11 2.17 -0.38
C ALA A 64 5.53 2.63 -1.78
N ILE A 65 5.28 3.88 -2.12
CA ILE A 65 5.71 4.44 -3.39
C ILE A 65 7.22 4.33 -3.54
N SER A 66 7.95 4.77 -2.52
CA SER A 66 9.41 4.72 -2.55
C SER A 66 9.92 3.30 -2.73
N MET A 67 9.37 2.36 -1.97
CA MET A 67 9.82 0.98 -2.05
C MET A 67 9.48 0.36 -3.40
N PHE A 68 8.31 0.69 -3.93
CA PHE A 68 7.91 0.17 -5.23
C PHE A 68 8.86 0.68 -6.32
N GLU A 69 9.17 1.95 -6.29
CA GLU A 69 10.07 2.54 -7.28
C GLU A 69 11.47 1.97 -7.17
N MET A 70 11.95 1.77 -5.96
CA MET A 70 13.27 1.17 -5.77
C MET A 70 13.32 -0.24 -6.30
N ALA A 71 12.26 -1.01 -6.09
CA ALA A 71 12.22 -2.37 -6.58
C ALA A 71 12.25 -2.42 -8.12
N GLN A 72 11.63 -1.44 -8.74
CA GLN A 72 11.63 -1.39 -10.21
C GLN A 72 12.95 -0.92 -10.77
N SER A 73 13.65 -0.11 -10.03
CA SER A 73 14.95 0.40 -10.48
C SER A 73 16.04 -0.65 -10.44
N ALA A 74 15.86 -1.66 -9.60
CA ALA A 74 16.86 -2.71 -9.45
C ALA A 74 16.91 -3.70 -10.64
#